data_b171f1cac00e91067889c34e0d9baca7
#
_entry.id   b171f1cac00e91067889c34e0d9baca7
#
_cell.length_a   1.000
_cell.length_b   1.000
_cell.length_c   1.000
_cell.angle_alpha   90.00
_cell.angle_beta   90.00
_cell.angle_gamma   90.00
#
_symmetry.space_group_name_H-M   'P 1'
#
loop_
_entity.id
_entity.type
_entity.pdbx_description
1 polymer ?
#
loop_
_entity_poly.entity_id
_entity_poly.type
_entity_poly.pdbx_seq_one_letter_code
_entity_poly.pdbx_strand_id
1 'polypeptide(L)'
;MLDDAYNYLRLRSLPAKHRTNILPPPASARSEERFPIEEGDQPFRLIVLSAADQLGISRLSESFESYASCHSMQDSSPGSFLGNLAYTLDSHRSHLTWRSFCLLRSPEELCSLRSRLSVPIRVHSSAPRIGFVFTGQGAQWYAMGREMLKYPVFKRELTSADKYLKEIGCEWSVYGKTILPN
;
A
#
# COMPACT_ATOMS: atom_id res chain seq x y z
N MET A 1 19.97 -11.35 -19.96
CA MET A 1 20.75 -11.13 -18.73
C MET A 1 20.63 -9.66 -18.41
N LEU A 2 19.78 -9.30 -17.42
CA LEU A 2 19.64 -7.91 -16.97
C LEU A 2 20.74 -7.70 -15.93
N ASP A 3 21.82 -7.01 -16.31
CA ASP A 3 22.82 -6.59 -15.37
C ASP A 3 22.17 -5.59 -14.37
N ASP A 4 22.45 -5.80 -13.11
CA ASP A 4 22.12 -4.87 -12.04
C ASP A 4 22.75 -3.50 -12.41
N ALA A 5 21.95 -2.45 -12.35
CA ALA A 5 22.38 -1.09 -12.68
C ALA A 5 23.65 -0.66 -11.90
N TYR A 6 23.83 -1.20 -10.70
CA TYR A 6 25.03 -0.99 -9.88
C TYR A 6 26.27 -1.59 -10.52
N ASN A 7 26.19 -2.83 -10.98
CA ASN A 7 27.31 -3.51 -11.66
C ASN A 7 27.63 -2.85 -13.00
N TYR A 8 26.62 -2.41 -13.74
CA TYR A 8 26.81 -1.69 -15.00
C TYR A 8 27.56 -0.37 -14.81
N LEU A 9 27.20 0.42 -13.81
CA LEU A 9 27.83 1.69 -13.50
C LEU A 9 29.25 1.50 -12.96
N ARG A 10 29.47 0.47 -12.11
CA ARG A 10 30.78 0.11 -11.58
C ARG A 10 31.76 -0.34 -12.67
N LEU A 11 31.32 -1.16 -13.62
CA LEU A 11 32.13 -1.63 -14.74
C LEU A 11 32.57 -0.50 -15.67
N ARG A 12 31.80 0.60 -15.72
CA ARG A 12 32.11 1.78 -16.56
C ARG A 12 32.76 2.93 -15.77
N SER A 13 33.11 2.72 -14.52
CA SER A 13 33.70 3.76 -13.65
C SER A 13 32.89 5.06 -13.62
N LEU A 14 31.57 4.98 -13.81
CA LEU A 14 30.69 6.14 -13.76
C LEU A 14 30.37 6.46 -12.30
N PRO A 15 30.55 7.72 -11.86
CA PRO A 15 30.20 8.12 -10.50
C PRO A 15 28.67 8.07 -10.32
N ALA A 16 28.16 6.98 -9.79
CA ALA A 16 26.78 6.87 -9.38
C ALA A 16 26.63 7.33 -7.93
N LYS A 17 26.03 8.48 -7.72
CA LYS A 17 25.49 8.82 -6.40
C LYS A 17 24.19 8.06 -6.22
N HIS A 18 24.25 6.79 -5.85
CA HIS A 18 23.09 6.08 -5.33
C HIS A 18 22.68 6.73 -4.01
N ARG A 19 21.73 7.62 -4.10
CA ARG A 19 20.97 8.07 -2.94
C ARG A 19 19.80 7.10 -2.76
N THR A 20 20.09 5.88 -2.36
CA THR A 20 19.10 5.08 -1.65
C THR A 20 18.97 5.73 -0.27
N ASN A 21 18.16 6.78 -0.19
CA ASN A 21 17.60 7.20 1.09
C ASN A 21 16.56 6.16 1.51
N ILE A 22 16.96 4.92 1.64
CA ILE A 22 16.32 4.02 2.59
C ILE A 22 16.90 4.50 3.92
N LEU A 23 16.30 5.52 4.49
CA LEU A 23 16.40 5.72 5.92
C LEU A 23 15.99 4.38 6.52
N PRO A 24 16.88 3.68 7.25
CA PRO A 24 16.45 2.52 8.00
C PRO A 24 15.28 3.02 8.86
N PRO A 25 14.18 2.28 8.92
CA PRO A 25 13.09 2.65 9.80
C PRO A 25 13.70 2.91 11.19
N PRO A 26 13.28 3.99 11.88
CA PRO A 26 13.83 4.31 13.19
C PRO A 26 13.82 3.04 14.04
N ALA A 27 14.87 2.82 14.83
CA ALA A 27 15.07 1.58 15.58
C ALA A 27 13.85 1.21 16.47
N SER A 28 13.00 2.19 16.80
CA SER A 28 11.71 2.02 17.48
C SER A 28 10.62 1.39 16.59
N ALA A 29 10.78 1.33 15.26
CA ALA A 29 9.81 0.71 14.34
C ALA A 29 10.08 -0.80 14.13
N ARG A 30 11.14 -1.36 14.72
CA ARG A 30 11.48 -2.78 14.59
C ARG A 30 10.68 -3.72 15.49
N SER A 31 9.93 -3.22 16.44
CA SER A 31 8.86 -3.98 17.09
C SER A 31 7.55 -3.67 16.37
N GLU A 32 7.40 -4.10 15.13
CA GLU A 32 6.09 -4.29 14.55
C GLU A 32 5.38 -5.32 15.43
N GLU A 33 4.61 -4.82 16.40
CA GLU A 33 3.51 -5.61 16.95
C GLU A 33 2.66 -6.00 15.74
N ARG A 34 2.87 -7.19 15.22
CA ARG A 34 1.95 -7.83 14.29
C ARG A 34 0.65 -7.98 15.07
N PHE A 35 -0.24 -7.00 14.92
CA PHE A 35 -1.61 -7.19 15.38
C PHE A 35 -2.14 -8.44 14.70
N PRO A 36 -2.73 -9.39 15.46
CA PRO A 36 -3.39 -10.52 14.86
C PRO A 36 -4.45 -9.95 13.92
N ILE A 37 -4.26 -10.16 12.63
CA ILE A 37 -5.32 -10.01 11.63
C ILE A 37 -6.28 -11.11 12.04
N GLU A 38 -7.52 -10.75 12.40
CA GLU A 38 -8.55 -11.74 12.69
C GLU A 38 -8.58 -12.73 11.51
N GLU A 39 -8.46 -14.02 11.81
CA GLU A 39 -8.49 -15.08 10.82
C GLU A 39 -9.80 -14.95 10.03
N GLY A 40 -9.74 -14.41 8.82
CA GLY A 40 -10.89 -14.24 7.93
C GLY A 40 -10.85 -13.01 7.05
N ASP A 41 -10.21 -11.91 7.44
CA ASP A 41 -10.17 -10.69 6.62
C ASP A 41 -8.76 -10.45 6.05
N GLN A 42 -8.43 -11.16 4.97
CA GLN A 42 -7.21 -10.87 4.19
C GLN A 42 -7.30 -9.43 3.67
N PRO A 43 -6.33 -8.57 4.03
CA PRO A 43 -6.37 -7.18 3.59
C PRO A 43 -6.25 -7.10 2.06
N PHE A 44 -7.04 -6.23 1.46
CA PHE A 44 -6.88 -5.91 0.05
C PHE A 44 -5.47 -5.41 -0.25
N ARG A 45 -4.93 -5.86 -1.37
CA ARG A 45 -3.68 -5.37 -1.92
C ARG A 45 -3.96 -4.61 -3.20
N LEU A 46 -3.40 -3.40 -3.30
CA LEU A 46 -3.47 -2.59 -4.51
C LEU A 46 -2.41 -3.07 -5.49
N ILE A 47 -2.86 -3.58 -6.63
CA ILE A 47 -1.99 -3.98 -7.75
C ILE A 47 -2.04 -2.89 -8.80
N VAL A 48 -0.90 -2.31 -9.13
CA VAL A 48 -0.76 -1.26 -10.14
C VAL A 48 0.03 -1.82 -11.32
N LEU A 49 -0.59 -1.81 -12.50
CA LEU A 49 0.09 -2.11 -13.75
C LEU A 49 0.44 -0.83 -14.48
N SER A 50 1.61 -0.80 -15.11
CA SER A 50 2.10 0.36 -15.85
C SER A 50 2.77 -0.10 -17.14
N ALA A 51 2.46 0.57 -18.25
CA ALA A 51 2.96 0.23 -19.59
C ALA A 51 3.20 1.50 -20.43
N ALA A 52 3.96 1.36 -21.51
CA ALA A 52 4.24 2.44 -22.43
C ALA A 52 3.02 2.79 -23.31
N ASP A 53 2.18 1.80 -23.60
CA ASP A 53 0.96 1.92 -24.39
C ASP A 53 -0.22 1.24 -23.71
N GLN A 54 -1.44 1.55 -24.15
CA GLN A 54 -2.67 1.00 -23.58
C GLN A 54 -2.76 -0.52 -23.76
N LEU A 55 -2.33 -1.06 -24.91
CA LEU A 55 -2.34 -2.49 -25.15
C LEU A 55 -1.30 -3.22 -24.29
N GLY A 56 -0.26 -2.53 -23.85
CA GLY A 56 0.73 -3.06 -22.91
C GLY A 56 0.13 -3.46 -21.57
N ILE A 57 -0.89 -2.75 -21.11
CA ILE A 57 -1.63 -3.14 -19.91
C ILE A 57 -2.33 -4.48 -20.12
N SER A 58 -2.96 -4.69 -21.27
CA SER A 58 -3.61 -5.97 -21.60
C SER A 58 -2.60 -7.12 -21.68
N ARG A 59 -1.47 -6.90 -22.36
CA ARG A 59 -0.39 -7.91 -22.45
C ARG A 59 0.18 -8.28 -21.08
N LEU A 60 0.36 -7.29 -20.20
CA LEU A 60 0.81 -7.54 -18.81
C LEU A 60 -0.22 -8.34 -18.02
N SER A 61 -1.50 -7.98 -18.10
CA SER A 61 -2.54 -8.73 -17.40
C SER A 61 -2.62 -10.17 -17.85
N GLU A 62 -2.55 -10.43 -19.15
CA GLU A 62 -2.51 -11.79 -19.72
C GLU A 62 -1.30 -12.58 -19.23
N SER A 63 -0.13 -11.93 -19.12
CA SER A 63 1.09 -12.59 -18.61
C SER A 63 0.93 -12.97 -17.13
N PHE A 64 0.32 -12.11 -16.30
CA PHE A 64 0.07 -12.43 -14.90
C PHE A 64 -1.01 -13.51 -14.75
N GLU A 65 -2.07 -13.49 -15.54
CA GLU A 65 -3.09 -14.55 -15.56
C GLU A 65 -2.50 -15.90 -15.95
N SER A 66 -1.66 -15.93 -16.99
CA SER A 66 -0.96 -17.14 -17.43
C SER A 66 -0.01 -17.65 -16.35
N TYR A 67 0.74 -16.76 -15.71
CA TYR A 67 1.62 -17.13 -14.60
C TYR A 67 0.84 -17.74 -13.44
N ALA A 68 -0.25 -17.09 -13.02
CA ALA A 68 -1.09 -17.57 -11.93
C ALA A 68 -1.73 -18.93 -12.22
N SER A 69 -2.12 -19.17 -13.49
CA SER A 69 -2.71 -20.43 -13.91
C SER A 69 -1.72 -21.60 -13.97
N CYS A 70 -0.44 -21.30 -14.25
CA CYS A 70 0.62 -22.32 -14.38
C CYS A 70 1.28 -22.68 -13.04
N HIS A 71 1.19 -21.81 -12.03
CA HIS A 71 1.87 -22.00 -10.75
C HIS A 71 0.84 -22.21 -9.65
N SER A 72 0.96 -23.36 -8.97
CA SER A 72 0.21 -23.60 -7.72
C SER A 72 0.73 -22.61 -6.67
N MET A 73 -0.10 -21.65 -6.28
CA MET A 73 0.25 -20.61 -5.30
C MET A 73 0.29 -21.12 -3.84
N GLN A 74 0.33 -22.46 -3.66
CA GLN A 74 0.17 -23.11 -2.35
C GLN A 74 1.41 -23.03 -1.44
N ASP A 75 2.60 -22.74 -2.00
CA ASP A 75 3.86 -22.81 -1.23
C ASP A 75 4.23 -21.51 -0.50
N SER A 76 3.47 -20.43 -0.68
CA SER A 76 3.71 -19.17 0.01
C SER A 76 2.48 -18.78 0.82
N SER A 77 2.66 -18.26 2.01
CA SER A 77 1.55 -17.63 2.75
C SER A 77 0.84 -16.64 1.80
N PRO A 78 -0.45 -16.83 1.52
CA PRO A 78 -1.16 -16.10 0.45
C PRO A 78 -1.06 -14.58 0.58
N GLY A 79 -1.08 -14.06 1.80
CA GLY A 79 -0.95 -12.64 2.08
C GLY A 79 0.47 -12.08 1.84
N SER A 80 1.50 -12.93 1.95
CA SER A 80 2.89 -12.57 1.68
C SER A 80 3.13 -12.41 0.17
N PHE A 81 2.62 -13.33 -0.65
CA PHE A 81 2.81 -13.28 -2.10
C PHE A 81 2.21 -12.01 -2.72
N LEU A 82 0.93 -11.73 -2.46
CA LEU A 82 0.29 -10.51 -2.96
C LEU A 82 0.92 -9.24 -2.41
N GLY A 83 1.36 -9.25 -1.15
CA GLY A 83 2.07 -8.13 -0.56
C GLY A 83 3.39 -7.85 -1.27
N ASN A 84 4.18 -8.88 -1.54
CA ASN A 84 5.44 -8.77 -2.27
C ASN A 84 5.22 -8.36 -3.74
N LEU A 85 4.19 -8.88 -4.39
CA LEU A 85 3.83 -8.51 -5.75
C LEU A 85 3.43 -7.03 -5.82
N ALA A 86 2.54 -6.57 -4.95
CA ALA A 86 2.11 -5.17 -4.87
C ALA A 86 3.30 -4.24 -4.64
N TYR A 87 4.16 -4.57 -3.68
CA TYR A 87 5.38 -3.82 -3.39
C TYR A 87 6.33 -3.77 -4.58
N THR A 88 6.54 -4.90 -5.25
CA THR A 88 7.42 -4.97 -6.43
C THR A 88 6.88 -4.12 -7.58
N LEU A 89 5.59 -4.19 -7.86
CA LEU A 89 4.96 -3.45 -8.95
C LEU A 89 4.95 -1.93 -8.69
N ASP A 90 4.79 -1.53 -7.44
CA ASP A 90 4.80 -0.13 -7.04
C ASP A 90 6.22 0.44 -6.91
N SER A 91 7.09 -0.24 -6.17
CA SER A 91 8.37 0.35 -5.74
C SER A 91 9.58 -0.08 -6.57
N HIS A 92 9.51 -1.21 -7.29
CA HIS A 92 10.62 -1.79 -8.05
C HIS A 92 10.37 -1.87 -9.56
N ARG A 93 9.28 -1.30 -10.05
CA ARG A 93 8.99 -1.18 -11.49
C ARG A 93 8.92 0.27 -11.91
N SER A 94 9.28 0.54 -13.17
CA SER A 94 9.15 1.87 -13.75
C SER A 94 7.67 2.25 -13.89
N HIS A 95 7.35 3.46 -13.45
CA HIS A 95 6.01 4.02 -13.62
C HIS A 95 5.90 4.65 -15.01
N LEU A 96 5.35 3.89 -15.96
CA LEU A 96 5.15 4.32 -17.33
C LEU A 96 3.86 5.15 -17.48
N THR A 97 3.61 5.68 -18.70
CA THR A 97 2.55 6.64 -18.95
C THR A 97 1.14 6.06 -18.86
N TRP A 98 0.94 4.79 -19.22
CA TRP A 98 -0.36 4.14 -19.10
C TRP A 98 -0.41 3.33 -17.82
N ARG A 99 -1.47 3.51 -17.05
CA ARG A 99 -1.65 2.83 -15.77
C ARG A 99 -3.06 2.28 -15.62
N SER A 100 -3.13 1.17 -14.94
CA SER A 100 -4.37 0.54 -14.49
C SER A 100 -4.14 -0.08 -13.11
N PHE A 101 -5.19 -0.25 -12.33
CA PHE A 101 -5.09 -0.84 -11.00
C PHE A 101 -6.27 -1.75 -10.71
N CYS A 102 -6.08 -2.63 -9.75
CA CYS A 102 -7.15 -3.40 -9.12
C CYS A 102 -6.84 -3.66 -7.65
N LEU A 103 -7.85 -4.13 -6.93
CA LEU A 103 -7.73 -4.58 -5.55
C LEU A 103 -7.92 -6.10 -5.51
N LEU A 104 -6.95 -6.81 -4.94
CA LEU A 104 -6.99 -8.26 -4.78
C LEU A 104 -6.90 -8.63 -3.30
N ARG A 105 -7.61 -9.69 -2.90
CA ARG A 105 -7.56 -10.28 -1.56
C ARG A 105 -6.74 -11.56 -1.54
N SER A 106 -6.83 -12.33 -2.61
CA SER A 106 -6.18 -13.63 -2.71
C SER A 106 -5.38 -13.80 -4.00
N PRO A 107 -4.34 -14.65 -4.01
CA PRO A 107 -3.55 -14.91 -5.22
C PRO A 107 -4.36 -15.51 -6.37
N GLU A 108 -5.42 -16.27 -6.07
CA GLU A 108 -6.29 -16.91 -7.06
C GLU A 108 -7.02 -15.86 -7.93
N GLU A 109 -7.28 -14.69 -7.37
CA GLU A 109 -7.90 -13.58 -8.10
C GLU A 109 -7.02 -13.05 -9.25
N LEU A 110 -5.73 -13.35 -9.26
CA LEU A 110 -4.83 -13.06 -10.38
C LEU A 110 -5.24 -13.80 -11.66
N CYS A 111 -5.86 -14.98 -11.56
CA CYS A 111 -6.35 -15.72 -12.73
C CYS A 111 -7.45 -14.97 -13.51
N SER A 112 -8.06 -13.96 -12.91
CA SER A 112 -9.09 -13.10 -13.51
C SER A 112 -8.69 -11.62 -13.50
N LEU A 113 -7.41 -11.32 -13.53
CA LEU A 113 -6.85 -9.98 -13.35
C LEU A 113 -7.43 -8.98 -14.35
N ARG A 114 -7.50 -9.36 -15.61
CA ARG A 114 -7.99 -8.51 -16.71
C ARG A 114 -9.40 -7.99 -16.47
N SER A 115 -10.30 -8.81 -15.96
CA SER A 115 -11.69 -8.43 -15.68
C SER A 115 -11.82 -7.50 -14.46
N ARG A 116 -10.81 -7.45 -13.59
CA ARG A 116 -10.79 -6.67 -12.36
C ARG A 116 -10.07 -5.33 -12.51
N LEU A 117 -9.28 -5.17 -13.57
CA LEU A 117 -8.53 -3.94 -13.80
C LEU A 117 -9.44 -2.75 -14.08
N SER A 118 -9.09 -1.61 -13.53
CA SER A 118 -9.68 -0.33 -13.92
C SER A 118 -9.44 -0.05 -15.40
N VAL A 119 -10.26 0.83 -15.99
CA VAL A 119 -9.97 1.32 -17.34
C VAL A 119 -8.57 1.95 -17.35
N PRO A 120 -7.69 1.54 -18.30
CA PRO A 120 -6.36 2.12 -18.40
C PRO A 120 -6.42 3.63 -18.66
N ILE A 121 -5.69 4.39 -17.88
CA ILE A 121 -5.59 5.84 -18.02
C ILE A 121 -4.18 6.26 -18.40
N ARG A 122 -4.08 7.30 -19.21
CA ARG A 122 -2.81 7.93 -19.52
C ARG A 122 -2.48 8.99 -18.48
N VAL A 123 -1.39 8.80 -17.77
CA VAL A 123 -0.91 9.73 -16.74
C VAL A 123 0.00 10.76 -17.40
N HIS A 124 -0.29 12.03 -17.18
CA HIS A 124 0.55 13.13 -17.61
C HIS A 124 1.77 13.28 -16.69
N SER A 125 2.85 13.85 -17.19
CA SER A 125 4.11 14.01 -16.46
C SER A 125 4.06 15.02 -15.31
N SER A 126 2.99 15.82 -15.20
CA SER A 126 2.82 16.75 -14.09
C SER A 126 2.53 16.02 -12.78
N ALA A 127 3.24 16.38 -11.73
CA ALA A 127 2.97 15.85 -10.40
C ALA A 127 1.51 16.13 -9.99
N PRO A 128 0.78 15.14 -9.45
CA PRO A 128 -0.58 15.34 -9.00
C PRO A 128 -0.60 16.37 -7.85
N ARG A 129 -1.55 17.26 -7.88
CA ARG A 129 -1.81 18.18 -6.77
C ARG A 129 -2.77 17.49 -5.81
N ILE A 130 -2.32 17.28 -4.57
CA ILE A 130 -3.13 16.66 -3.53
C ILE A 130 -3.70 17.75 -2.65
N GLY A 131 -5.00 17.70 -2.40
CA GLY A 131 -5.70 18.55 -1.45
C GLY A 131 -6.31 17.70 -0.33
N PHE A 132 -6.21 18.17 0.90
CA PHE A 132 -6.89 17.58 2.05
C PHE A 132 -8.06 18.46 2.43
N VAL A 133 -9.23 17.84 2.64
CA VAL A 133 -10.44 18.53 3.09
C VAL A 133 -10.79 18.01 4.47
N PHE A 134 -10.77 18.89 5.45
CA PHE A 134 -11.18 18.60 6.82
C PHE A 134 -12.58 19.17 7.05
N THR A 135 -13.53 18.32 7.39
CA THR A 135 -14.90 18.73 7.71
C THR A 135 -14.94 19.38 9.08
N GLY A 136 -15.79 20.40 9.23
CA GLY A 136 -16.00 21.08 10.50
C GLY A 136 -16.98 20.32 11.42
N GLN A 137 -17.48 21.05 12.42
CA GLN A 137 -18.45 20.52 13.39
C GLN A 137 -19.72 20.00 12.69
N GLY A 138 -20.24 18.87 13.18
CA GLY A 138 -21.45 18.22 12.67
C GLY A 138 -21.16 17.04 11.71
N ALA A 139 -19.90 16.79 11.38
CA ALA A 139 -19.50 15.64 10.58
C ALA A 139 -19.26 14.35 11.40
N GLN A 140 -19.36 14.44 12.72
CA GLN A 140 -19.11 13.33 13.64
C GLN A 140 -20.31 12.38 13.64
N TRP A 141 -20.01 11.09 13.68
CA TRP A 141 -20.99 10.03 13.84
C TRP A 141 -20.52 9.01 14.88
N TYR A 142 -21.45 8.23 15.40
CA TYR A 142 -21.17 7.23 16.45
C TYR A 142 -20.11 6.22 15.97
N ALA A 143 -19.14 5.94 16.83
CA ALA A 143 -18.03 5.03 16.56
C ALA A 143 -17.12 5.42 15.37
N MET A 144 -17.14 6.69 14.96
CA MET A 144 -16.26 7.22 13.91
C MET A 144 -14.80 6.92 14.23
N GLY A 145 -14.09 6.31 13.29
CA GLY A 145 -12.68 5.96 13.42
C GLY A 145 -12.40 4.63 14.13
N ARG A 146 -13.40 3.90 14.63
CA ARG A 146 -13.20 2.61 15.31
C ARG A 146 -12.45 1.61 14.44
N GLU A 147 -12.80 1.50 13.16
CA GLU A 147 -12.12 0.62 12.21
C GLU A 147 -10.68 1.03 11.92
N MET A 148 -10.37 2.32 12.13
CA MET A 148 -9.02 2.84 11.92
C MET A 148 -8.05 2.47 13.05
N LEU A 149 -8.54 2.00 14.19
CA LEU A 149 -7.70 1.57 15.32
C LEU A 149 -6.79 0.37 14.98
N LYS A 150 -7.14 -0.38 13.94
CA LYS A 150 -6.29 -1.44 13.39
C LYS A 150 -4.98 -0.91 12.76
N TYR A 151 -4.92 0.38 12.44
CA TYR A 151 -3.72 1.01 11.90
C TYR A 151 -2.87 1.60 13.04
N PRO A 152 -1.61 1.12 13.23
CA PRO A 152 -0.77 1.54 14.35
C PRO A 152 -0.53 3.04 14.39
N VAL A 153 -0.36 3.68 13.24
CA VAL A 153 -0.15 5.13 13.15
C VAL A 153 -1.36 5.89 13.67
N PHE A 154 -2.57 5.52 13.24
CA PHE A 154 -3.80 6.16 13.70
C PHE A 154 -3.98 6.00 15.21
N LYS A 155 -3.79 4.77 15.73
CA LYS A 155 -3.88 4.49 17.18
C LYS A 155 -2.88 5.32 17.97
N ARG A 156 -1.63 5.42 17.51
CA ARG A 156 -0.58 6.22 18.17
C ARG A 156 -0.94 7.70 18.22
N GLU A 157 -1.34 8.27 17.10
CA GLU A 157 -1.69 9.70 17.02
C GLU A 157 -2.93 10.02 17.87
N LEU A 158 -3.91 9.12 17.88
CA LEU A 158 -5.10 9.28 18.72
C LEU A 158 -4.75 9.19 20.22
N THR A 159 -3.85 8.28 20.60
CA THR A 159 -3.35 8.16 21.98
C THR A 159 -2.60 9.42 22.41
N SER A 160 -1.79 9.97 21.52
CA SER A 160 -1.05 11.22 21.79
C SER A 160 -2.00 12.40 21.98
N ALA A 161 -3.03 12.49 21.16
CA ALA A 161 -4.06 13.52 21.28
C ALA A 161 -4.83 13.39 22.61
N ASP A 162 -5.24 12.16 22.97
CA ASP A 162 -5.95 11.91 24.24
C ASP A 162 -5.11 12.27 25.47
N LYS A 163 -3.82 11.95 25.43
CA LYS A 163 -2.87 12.32 26.48
C LYS A 163 -2.75 13.85 26.60
N TYR A 164 -2.57 14.55 25.49
CA TYR A 164 -2.48 16.01 25.50
C TYR A 164 -3.75 16.66 26.03
N LEU A 165 -4.93 16.17 25.65
CA LEU A 165 -6.20 16.69 26.17
C LEU A 165 -6.30 16.52 27.69
N LYS A 166 -5.85 15.39 28.25
CA LYS A 166 -5.79 15.17 29.68
C LYS A 166 -4.83 16.12 30.41
N GLU A 167 -3.66 16.38 29.81
CA GLU A 167 -2.65 17.31 30.32
C GLU A 167 -3.20 18.74 30.43
N ILE A 168 -4.08 19.17 29.53
CA ILE A 168 -4.73 20.49 29.57
C ILE A 168 -6.02 20.50 30.38
N GLY A 169 -6.33 19.41 31.13
CA GLY A 169 -7.45 19.37 32.07
C GLY A 169 -8.77 18.85 31.50
N CYS A 170 -8.75 18.18 30.35
CA CYS A 170 -9.95 17.59 29.79
C CYS A 170 -10.37 16.34 30.56
N GLU A 171 -11.60 16.34 31.13
CA GLU A 171 -12.12 15.24 31.94
C GLU A 171 -12.56 14.01 31.11
N TRP A 172 -12.78 14.17 29.85
CA TRP A 172 -13.20 13.09 28.94
C TRP A 172 -12.05 12.57 28.09
N SER A 173 -12.18 11.35 27.60
CA SER A 173 -11.25 10.69 26.70
C SER A 173 -11.84 10.57 25.29
N VAL A 174 -11.01 10.78 24.28
CA VAL A 174 -11.39 10.56 22.87
C VAL A 174 -11.79 9.10 22.66
N TYR A 175 -11.12 8.16 23.32
CA TYR A 175 -11.47 6.74 23.27
C TYR A 175 -12.86 6.46 23.84
N GLY A 176 -13.20 7.05 25.00
CA GLY A 176 -14.45 6.77 25.69
C GLY A 176 -15.69 7.34 24.99
N LYS A 177 -15.57 8.52 24.36
CA LYS A 177 -16.72 9.17 23.71
C LYS A 177 -16.93 8.83 22.26
N THR A 178 -15.86 8.49 21.55
CA THR A 178 -15.93 8.34 20.10
C THR A 178 -15.87 6.89 19.63
N ILE A 179 -15.22 6.01 20.40
CA ILE A 179 -14.81 4.69 19.91
C ILE A 179 -15.38 3.53 20.71
N LEU A 180 -15.60 3.69 22.01
CA LEU A 180 -16.17 2.65 22.86
C LEU A 180 -17.66 2.90 23.07
N PRO A 181 -18.53 1.87 22.97
CA PRO A 181 -19.91 1.97 23.45
C PRO A 181 -19.90 2.16 24.97
N ASN A 182 -20.78 3.02 25.48
CA ASN A 182 -21.13 3.02 26.90
C ASN A 182 -21.76 1.69 27.25
#